data_f34c0e09c7ad6ab68843c160cbe2569e
#
_entry.id   f34c0e09c7ad6ab68843c160cbe2569e
#
_cell.length_a   1.000
_cell.length_b   1.000
_cell.length_c   1.000
_cell.angle_alpha   90.00
_cell.angle_beta   90.00
_cell.angle_gamma   90.00
#
_symmetry.space_group_name_H-M   'P 1'
#
loop_
_entity.id
_entity.type
_entity.pdbx_description
1 polymer ?
#
loop_
_entity_poly.entity_id
_entity_poly.type
_entity_poly.pdbx_seq_one_letter_code
_entity_poly.pdbx_strand_id
1 'polypeptide(L)'
;MIIDFHTHVMPPEMAAAPVWRGKCPMTIENVLEAAKEGGIDRTVISNPGHELRHMDAQQQLATVQMINRYLASLAHKHDNIYALASLVPYGGDPFLKELERAVKQDGVKGVIILSSLPGHYPDDDDALPFFQLVSSVFRASSLPA
;
A
#
# COMPACT_ATOMS: atom_id res chain seq x y z
N MET A 1 -19.72 -4.48 -13.90
CA MET A 1 -18.33 -4.42 -13.41
C MET A 1 -18.36 -4.49 -11.89
N ILE A 2 -17.66 -5.47 -11.31
CA ILE A 2 -17.52 -5.66 -9.86
C ILE A 2 -16.07 -5.36 -9.50
N ILE A 3 -15.87 -4.51 -8.48
CA ILE A 3 -14.55 -4.12 -8.01
C ILE A 3 -14.43 -4.52 -6.53
N ASP A 4 -13.46 -5.37 -6.22
CA ASP A 4 -13.02 -5.59 -4.84
C ASP A 4 -12.04 -4.48 -4.45
N PHE A 5 -12.45 -3.65 -3.50
CA PHE A 5 -11.68 -2.47 -3.09
C PHE A 5 -10.86 -2.69 -1.82
N HIS A 6 -10.93 -3.86 -1.18
CA HIS A 6 -10.24 -4.10 0.09
C HIS A 6 -9.62 -5.50 0.16
N THR A 7 -8.53 -5.67 -0.56
CA THR A 7 -7.76 -6.93 -0.55
C THR A 7 -6.31 -6.67 -0.17
N HIS A 8 -5.77 -7.51 0.71
CA HIS A 8 -4.38 -7.42 1.13
C HIS A 8 -3.54 -8.48 0.44
N VAL A 9 -2.34 -8.08 0.01
CA VAL A 9 -1.31 -8.98 -0.52
C VAL A 9 -0.02 -8.77 0.25
N MET A 10 0.61 -9.88 0.60
CA MET A 10 1.84 -9.88 1.40
C MET A 10 3.05 -10.18 0.51
N PRO A 11 4.10 -9.34 0.52
CA PRO A 11 5.37 -9.69 -0.10
C PRO A 11 5.92 -11.02 0.42
N PRO A 12 6.53 -11.86 -0.45
CA PRO A 12 7.04 -13.18 -0.06
C PRO A 12 8.01 -13.14 1.12
N GLU A 13 8.84 -12.10 1.20
CA GLU A 13 9.80 -11.90 2.28
C GLU A 13 9.10 -11.71 3.64
N MET A 14 7.97 -11.00 3.65
CA MET A 14 7.16 -10.83 4.86
C MET A 14 6.39 -12.11 5.19
N ALA A 15 5.85 -12.80 4.18
CA ALA A 15 5.11 -14.05 4.36
C ALA A 15 5.99 -15.16 4.95
N ALA A 16 7.29 -15.14 4.69
CA ALA A 16 8.27 -16.08 5.23
C ALA A 16 8.57 -15.87 6.73
N ALA A 17 8.17 -14.74 7.30
CA ALA A 17 8.43 -14.43 8.71
C ALA A 17 7.75 -15.46 9.65
N PRO A 18 8.38 -15.82 10.78
CA PRO A 18 7.87 -16.85 11.70
C PRO A 18 6.45 -16.59 12.20
N VAL A 19 6.06 -15.32 12.37
CA VAL A 19 4.72 -14.90 12.83
C VAL A 19 3.60 -15.31 11.87
N TRP A 20 3.92 -15.49 10.58
CA TRP A 20 2.98 -15.87 9.54
C TRP A 20 3.00 -17.37 9.21
N ARG A 21 3.95 -18.12 9.77
CA ARG A 21 4.11 -19.55 9.49
C ARG A 21 2.85 -20.33 9.88
N GLY A 22 2.30 -21.10 8.93
CA GLY A 22 1.07 -21.87 9.11
C GLY A 22 -0.22 -21.05 9.06
N LYS A 23 -0.15 -19.73 8.85
CA LYS A 23 -1.29 -18.88 8.51
C LYS A 23 -1.39 -18.79 7.00
N CYS A 24 -2.62 -18.69 6.46
CA CYS A 24 -2.79 -18.52 5.02
C CYS A 24 -2.21 -17.15 4.60
N PRO A 25 -1.04 -17.10 3.97
CA PRO A 25 -0.53 -15.81 3.49
C PRO A 25 -1.42 -15.34 2.34
N MET A 26 -1.70 -14.04 2.32
CA MET A 26 -2.42 -13.40 1.24
C MET A 26 -1.48 -13.25 0.04
N THR A 27 -1.43 -14.27 -0.81
CA THR A 27 -0.63 -14.27 -2.03
C THR A 27 -1.44 -13.75 -3.19
N ILE A 28 -0.75 -13.25 -4.21
CA ILE A 28 -1.43 -12.76 -5.43
C ILE A 28 -2.18 -13.89 -6.15
N GLU A 29 -1.65 -15.11 -6.13
CA GLU A 29 -2.27 -16.28 -6.75
C GLU A 29 -3.64 -16.56 -6.12
N ASN A 30 -3.72 -16.58 -4.79
CA ASN A 30 -4.98 -16.78 -4.06
C ASN A 30 -5.99 -15.65 -4.35
N VAL A 31 -5.51 -14.41 -4.46
CA VAL A 31 -6.36 -13.25 -4.78
C VAL A 31 -6.94 -13.39 -6.19
N LEU A 32 -6.12 -13.76 -7.18
CA LEU A 32 -6.57 -13.93 -8.56
C LEU A 32 -7.56 -15.10 -8.70
N GLU A 33 -7.33 -16.20 -7.98
CA GLU A 33 -8.25 -17.34 -7.95
C GLU A 33 -9.59 -16.96 -7.34
N ALA A 34 -9.58 -16.34 -6.15
CA ALA A 34 -10.80 -15.87 -5.49
C ALA A 34 -11.56 -14.84 -6.33
N ALA A 35 -10.86 -13.91 -6.99
CA ALA A 35 -11.48 -12.94 -7.88
C ALA A 35 -12.18 -13.62 -9.07
N LYS A 36 -11.54 -14.63 -9.67
CA LYS A 36 -12.12 -15.41 -10.76
C LYS A 36 -13.37 -16.18 -10.31
N GLU A 37 -13.32 -16.86 -9.17
CA GLU A 37 -14.45 -17.59 -8.60
C GLU A 37 -15.61 -16.67 -8.22
N GLY A 38 -15.30 -15.49 -7.67
CA GLY A 38 -16.28 -14.48 -7.27
C GLY A 38 -16.81 -13.62 -8.41
N GLY A 39 -16.33 -13.79 -9.65
CA GLY A 39 -16.73 -12.94 -10.78
C GLY A 39 -16.31 -11.48 -10.62
N ILE A 40 -15.18 -11.22 -9.92
CA ILE A 40 -14.66 -9.88 -9.69
C ILE A 40 -13.86 -9.42 -10.92
N ASP A 41 -14.22 -8.27 -11.47
CA ASP A 41 -13.58 -7.72 -12.67
C ASP A 41 -12.27 -7.02 -12.37
N ARG A 42 -12.16 -6.35 -11.21
CA ARG A 42 -11.00 -5.57 -10.77
C ARG A 42 -10.75 -5.77 -9.27
N THR A 43 -9.49 -5.80 -8.87
CA THR A 43 -9.10 -5.89 -7.46
C THR A 43 -8.10 -4.79 -7.12
N VAL A 44 -8.36 -4.07 -6.02
CA VAL A 44 -7.44 -3.08 -5.46
C VAL A 44 -6.67 -3.75 -4.33
N ILE A 45 -5.39 -3.98 -4.56
CA ILE A 45 -4.50 -4.63 -3.59
C ILE A 45 -3.76 -3.60 -2.73
N SER A 46 -3.53 -3.98 -1.49
CA SER A 46 -2.83 -3.15 -0.50
C SER A 46 -2.11 -4.02 0.53
N ASN A 47 -1.26 -3.39 1.33
CA ASN A 47 -0.71 -3.98 2.55
C ASN A 47 -0.58 -2.86 3.59
N PRO A 48 -1.33 -2.88 4.69
CA PRO A 48 -1.29 -1.78 5.68
C PRO A 48 -0.01 -1.72 6.50
N GLY A 49 0.86 -2.76 6.43
CA GLY A 49 2.13 -2.77 7.15
C GLY A 49 1.95 -2.87 8.66
N HIS A 50 1.19 -3.82 9.15
CA HIS A 50 0.98 -4.01 10.60
C HIS A 50 2.28 -4.14 11.40
N GLU A 51 3.32 -4.65 10.78
CA GLU A 51 4.66 -4.83 11.35
C GLU A 51 5.36 -3.50 11.65
N LEU A 52 4.99 -2.41 10.97
CA LEU A 52 5.57 -1.08 11.15
C LEU A 52 5.48 -0.58 12.60
N ARG A 53 4.53 -1.10 13.38
CA ARG A 53 4.34 -0.74 14.81
C ARG A 53 5.55 -1.07 15.70
N HIS A 54 6.40 -1.99 15.26
CA HIS A 54 7.53 -2.52 16.02
C HIS A 54 8.89 -2.12 15.42
N MET A 55 8.90 -1.20 14.46
CA MET A 55 10.06 -0.79 13.69
C MET A 55 10.43 0.65 14.00
N ASP A 56 11.74 0.95 13.96
CA ASP A 56 12.21 2.34 13.94
C ASP A 56 11.91 3.01 12.56
N ALA A 57 12.09 4.32 12.47
CA ALA A 57 11.76 5.09 11.28
C ALA A 57 12.51 4.62 10.01
N GLN A 58 13.78 4.21 10.16
CA GLN A 58 14.57 3.71 9.02
C GLN A 58 14.04 2.35 8.53
N GLN A 59 13.74 1.46 9.46
CA GLN A 59 13.14 0.15 9.16
C GLN A 59 11.76 0.31 8.55
N GLN A 60 10.93 1.22 9.07
CA GLN A 60 9.62 1.54 8.52
C GLN A 60 9.72 1.99 7.07
N LEU A 61 10.62 2.94 6.77
CA LEU A 61 10.79 3.44 5.41
C LEU A 61 11.23 2.35 4.44
N ALA A 62 12.22 1.54 4.83
CA ALA A 62 12.70 0.43 4.01
C ALA A 62 11.59 -0.60 3.72
N THR A 63 10.79 -0.93 4.75
CA THR A 63 9.67 -1.86 4.63
C THR A 63 8.58 -1.30 3.72
N VAL A 64 8.20 -0.04 3.90
CA VAL A 64 7.23 0.66 3.05
C VAL A 64 7.68 0.66 1.58
N GLN A 65 8.94 0.98 1.31
CA GLN A 65 9.49 0.96 -0.05
C GLN A 65 9.46 -0.43 -0.68
N MET A 66 9.76 -1.46 0.08
CA MET A 66 9.71 -2.85 -0.37
C MET A 66 8.27 -3.26 -0.71
N ILE A 67 7.31 -2.98 0.17
CA ILE A 67 5.89 -3.24 -0.04
C ILE A 67 5.40 -2.53 -1.30
N ASN A 68 5.65 -1.23 -1.44
CA ASN A 68 5.16 -0.42 -2.56
C ASN A 68 5.67 -0.93 -3.90
N ARG A 69 6.97 -1.22 -4.01
CA ARG A 69 7.55 -1.78 -5.24
C ARG A 69 6.96 -3.15 -5.59
N TYR A 70 6.75 -4.00 -4.60
CA TYR A 70 6.15 -5.31 -4.82
C TYR A 70 4.71 -5.19 -5.34
N LEU A 71 3.85 -4.43 -4.66
CA LEU A 71 2.45 -4.23 -5.06
C LEU A 71 2.35 -3.58 -6.45
N ALA A 72 3.18 -2.59 -6.72
CA ALA A 72 3.26 -1.96 -8.05
C ALA A 72 3.67 -2.95 -9.14
N SER A 73 4.64 -3.83 -8.86
CA SER A 73 5.05 -4.86 -9.80
C SER A 73 3.92 -5.81 -10.18
N LEU A 74 3.04 -6.13 -9.21
CA LEU A 74 1.86 -6.94 -9.45
C LEU A 74 0.82 -6.20 -10.30
N ALA A 75 0.59 -4.91 -10.03
CA ALA A 75 -0.32 -4.08 -10.82
C ALA A 75 0.17 -3.88 -12.27
N HIS A 76 1.49 -3.84 -12.50
CA HIS A 76 2.04 -3.81 -13.85
C HIS A 76 1.94 -5.16 -14.58
N LYS A 77 1.93 -6.27 -13.84
CA LYS A 77 1.85 -7.62 -14.40
C LYS A 77 0.43 -8.08 -14.74
N HIS A 78 -0.57 -7.50 -14.06
CA HIS A 78 -1.96 -7.94 -14.15
C HIS A 78 -2.88 -6.74 -14.42
N ASP A 79 -3.49 -6.67 -15.60
CA ASP A 79 -4.34 -5.55 -16.04
C ASP A 79 -5.58 -5.30 -15.18
N ASN A 80 -5.99 -6.30 -14.40
CA ASN A 80 -7.14 -6.22 -13.50
C ASN A 80 -6.76 -5.89 -12.05
N ILE A 81 -5.49 -5.62 -11.76
CA ILE A 81 -5.00 -5.28 -10.42
C ILE A 81 -4.62 -3.80 -10.36
N TYR A 82 -5.07 -3.13 -9.31
CA TYR A 82 -4.63 -1.80 -8.92
C TYR A 82 -3.94 -1.84 -7.56
N ALA A 83 -2.88 -1.06 -7.36
CA ALA A 83 -2.13 -1.02 -6.12
C ALA A 83 -2.35 0.29 -5.36
N LEU A 84 -2.46 0.19 -4.03
CA LEU A 84 -2.34 1.31 -3.10
C LEU A 84 -0.95 1.31 -2.45
N ALA A 85 -0.33 2.48 -2.32
CA ALA A 85 0.92 2.61 -1.59
C ALA A 85 0.70 2.56 -0.07
N SER A 86 1.51 1.77 0.63
CA SER A 86 1.61 1.81 2.08
C SER A 86 2.45 3.00 2.51
N LEU A 87 2.04 3.75 3.53
CA LEU A 87 2.77 4.92 4.01
C LEU A 87 2.55 5.16 5.51
N VAL A 88 3.46 5.94 6.09
CA VAL A 88 3.39 6.43 7.47
C VAL A 88 3.18 7.94 7.41
N PRO A 89 1.99 8.45 7.77
CA PRO A 89 1.63 9.86 7.59
C PRO A 89 2.53 10.86 8.32
N TYR A 90 3.02 10.48 9.48
CA TYR A 90 3.87 11.30 10.36
C TYR A 90 5.35 10.94 10.27
N GLY A 91 5.78 10.28 9.20
CA GLY A 91 7.18 9.89 8.99
C GLY A 91 8.06 11.02 8.43
N GLY A 92 7.49 12.20 8.14
CA GLY A 92 8.21 13.36 7.62
C GLY A 92 8.69 13.20 6.16
N ASP A 93 9.63 14.04 5.75
CA ASP A 93 10.12 14.17 4.37
C ASP A 93 10.48 12.85 3.68
N PRO A 94 11.14 11.86 4.31
CA PRO A 94 11.45 10.60 3.63
C PRO A 94 10.21 9.86 3.12
N PHE A 95 9.11 9.89 3.88
CA PHE A 95 7.86 9.25 3.49
C PHE A 95 7.08 10.07 2.47
N LEU A 96 7.18 11.41 2.51
CA LEU A 96 6.61 12.27 1.46
C LEU A 96 7.29 12.02 0.12
N LYS A 97 8.62 11.89 0.09
CA LYS A 97 9.38 11.52 -1.11
C LYS A 97 9.02 10.13 -1.62
N GLU A 98 8.80 9.17 -0.73
CA GLU A 98 8.35 7.83 -1.11
C GLU A 98 6.95 7.87 -1.74
N LEU A 99 6.02 8.67 -1.19
CA LEU A 99 4.70 8.86 -1.80
C LEU A 99 4.81 9.40 -3.23
N GLU A 100 5.59 10.46 -3.43
CA GLU A 100 5.81 11.02 -4.78
C GLU A 100 6.42 10.00 -5.74
N ARG A 101 7.40 9.22 -5.27
CA ARG A 101 8.04 8.18 -6.06
C ARG A 101 7.03 7.09 -6.45
N ALA A 102 6.25 6.59 -5.50
CA ALA A 102 5.26 5.55 -5.74
C ALA A 102 4.18 5.99 -6.74
N VAL A 103 3.71 7.24 -6.65
CA VAL A 103 2.75 7.77 -7.62
C VAL A 103 3.37 7.95 -9.01
N LYS A 104 4.55 8.59 -9.09
CA LYS A 104 5.18 8.96 -10.37
C LYS A 104 5.82 7.79 -11.11
N GLN A 105 6.47 6.88 -10.38
CA GLN A 105 7.25 5.79 -10.97
C GLN A 105 6.49 4.47 -10.99
N ASP A 106 5.77 4.17 -9.92
CA ASP A 106 5.07 2.90 -9.76
C ASP A 106 3.62 2.96 -10.23
N GLY A 107 3.05 4.15 -10.40
CA GLY A 107 1.69 4.32 -10.91
C GLY A 107 0.60 3.85 -9.95
N VAL A 108 0.86 3.88 -8.63
CA VAL A 108 -0.15 3.53 -7.61
C VAL A 108 -1.37 4.45 -7.70
N LYS A 109 -2.55 3.95 -7.34
CA LYS A 109 -3.83 4.63 -7.53
C LYS A 109 -4.38 5.27 -6.25
N GLY A 110 -3.68 5.15 -5.14
CA GLY A 110 -4.06 5.71 -3.85
C GLY A 110 -3.08 5.30 -2.76
N VAL A 111 -3.48 5.52 -1.53
CA VAL A 111 -2.68 5.17 -0.35
C VAL A 111 -3.48 4.33 0.63
N ILE A 112 -2.79 3.50 1.39
CA ILE A 112 -3.29 2.86 2.60
C ILE A 112 -2.40 3.27 3.77
N ILE A 113 -3.02 3.59 4.89
CA ILE A 113 -2.35 3.92 6.15
C ILE A 113 -2.96 3.12 7.29
N LEU A 114 -2.20 2.90 8.35
CA LEU A 114 -2.75 2.41 9.60
C LEU A 114 -3.55 3.52 10.30
N SER A 115 -4.65 3.14 10.96
CA SER A 115 -5.47 4.05 11.75
C SER A 115 -4.74 4.63 12.96
N SER A 116 -3.66 3.98 13.39
CA SER A 116 -2.75 4.48 14.44
C SER A 116 -1.43 3.74 14.40
N LEU A 117 -0.36 4.42 14.81
CA LEU A 117 0.91 3.82 15.25
C LEU A 117 1.15 4.25 16.69
N PRO A 118 2.03 3.57 17.47
CA PRO A 118 2.24 3.94 18.87
C PRO A 118 2.54 5.42 19.07
N GLY A 119 1.63 6.13 19.77
CA GLY A 119 1.75 7.55 20.06
C GLY A 119 1.32 8.51 18.95
N HIS A 120 0.83 8.01 17.79
CA HIS A 120 0.44 8.83 16.64
C HIS A 120 -0.90 8.42 16.04
N TYR A 121 -1.68 9.43 15.63
CA TYR A 121 -2.96 9.27 14.95
C TYR A 121 -2.98 10.10 13.65
N PRO A 122 -3.83 9.75 12.67
CA PRO A 122 -3.90 10.48 11.40
C PRO A 122 -4.32 11.95 11.52
N ASP A 123 -4.91 12.38 12.64
CA ASP A 123 -5.30 13.76 12.94
C ASP A 123 -4.24 14.55 13.71
N ASP A 124 -3.07 13.99 13.95
CA ASP A 124 -1.93 14.72 14.52
C ASP A 124 -1.42 15.78 13.53
N ASP A 125 -0.95 16.91 14.04
CA ASP A 125 -0.47 18.04 13.22
C ASP A 125 0.68 17.63 12.29
N ASP A 126 1.53 16.70 12.70
CA ASP A 126 2.67 16.20 11.90
C ASP A 126 2.23 15.31 10.72
N ALA A 127 0.98 14.84 10.70
CA ALA A 127 0.40 14.15 9.55
C ALA A 127 -0.14 15.11 8.45
N LEU A 128 -0.34 16.39 8.76
CA LEU A 128 -0.93 17.35 7.83
C LEU A 128 -0.18 17.47 6.48
N PRO A 129 1.17 17.55 6.45
CA PRO A 129 1.91 17.60 5.18
C PRO A 129 1.66 16.39 4.28
N PHE A 130 1.47 15.20 4.88
CA PHE A 130 1.13 13.98 4.14
C PHE A 130 -0.23 14.11 3.44
N PHE A 131 -1.29 14.52 4.13
CA PHE A 131 -2.61 14.67 3.53
C PHE A 131 -2.67 15.78 2.47
N GLN A 132 -1.92 16.86 2.66
CA GLN A 132 -1.77 17.91 1.65
C GLN A 132 -1.13 17.35 0.37
N LEU A 133 -0.06 16.57 0.50
CA LEU A 133 0.61 15.95 -0.63
C LEU A 133 -0.29 14.92 -1.33
N VAL A 134 -0.96 14.03 -0.58
CA VAL A 134 -1.95 13.07 -1.12
C VAL A 134 -2.98 13.79 -1.98
N SER A 135 -3.58 14.87 -1.44
CA SER A 135 -4.57 15.66 -2.17
C SER A 135 -4.02 16.25 -3.46
N SER A 136 -2.77 16.68 -3.48
CA SER A 136 -2.16 17.30 -4.67
C SER A 136 -1.81 16.27 -5.74
N VAL A 137 -1.16 15.15 -5.38
CA VAL A 137 -0.64 14.18 -6.35
C VAL A 137 -1.74 13.38 -7.03
N PHE A 138 -2.83 13.04 -6.31
CA PHE A 138 -3.94 12.29 -6.90
C PHE A 138 -4.93 13.17 -7.64
N ARG A 139 -5.07 14.47 -7.32
CA ARG A 139 -5.83 15.42 -8.15
C ARG A 139 -5.19 15.62 -9.51
N ALA A 140 -3.87 15.78 -9.55
CA ALA A 140 -3.14 15.96 -10.81
C ALA A 140 -3.27 14.75 -11.75
N SER A 141 -3.43 13.54 -11.22
CA SER A 141 -3.59 12.31 -12.00
C SER A 141 -5.01 12.06 -12.51
N SER A 142 -6.02 12.79 -12.01
CA SER A 142 -7.43 12.62 -12.36
C SER A 142 -7.95 13.61 -13.41
N LEU A 143 -7.15 14.59 -13.82
CA LEU A 143 -7.52 15.53 -14.89
C LEU A 143 -7.19 14.89 -16.26
N PRO A 144 -8.17 14.70 -17.15
CA PRO A 144 -7.89 14.32 -18.53
C PRO A 144 -7.06 15.44 -19.19
N ALA A 145 -6.07 15.04 -19.95
CA ALA A 145 -5.32 15.94 -20.81
C ALA A 145 -6.22 16.56 -21.89
#